data_b3fb393d2d5d0ec27690174ff4d30cb9
#
_entry.id   b3fb393d2d5d0ec27690174ff4d30cb9
#
_cell.length_a   1.000
_cell.length_b   1.000
_cell.length_c   1.000
_cell.angle_alpha   90.00
_cell.angle_beta   90.00
_cell.angle_gamma   90.00
#
_symmetry.space_group_name_H-M   'P 1'
#
loop_
_entity.id
_entity.type
_entity.pdbx_description
1 polymer ?
#
loop_
_entity_poly.entity_id
_entity_poly.type
_entity_poly.pdbx_seq_one_letter_code
_entity_poly.pdbx_strand_id
1 'polypeptide(L)'
;LSDLGYEEIDCIVIDIDKNKEKALNIALNKITGEWNKELLADLIKDLQASDFDVSFTGFEPPEIEQLFNVVHDKKITEDDFDVEAELQKPALAKQGDVWLLGRHRVICGDSTLPETYEVLMAGQKANLVVTDPPYNVNYEGTAGNIQNDHMEDGKFYQFLFAAFVNMEQSMEPDASIYVFHADTEGLNFRKAFYDAGF
;
A
#
# COMPACT_ATOMS: atom_id res chain seq x y z
N LEU A 1 29.57 17.25 -31.64
CA LEU A 1 30.65 16.54 -32.35
C LEU A 1 31.63 17.51 -32.98
N SER A 2 31.17 18.56 -33.67
CA SER A 2 32.02 19.63 -34.18
C SER A 2 32.85 20.31 -33.08
N ASP A 3 32.30 20.49 -31.89
CA ASP A 3 33.00 21.05 -30.72
C ASP A 3 34.12 20.15 -30.18
N LEU A 4 34.07 18.85 -30.55
CA LEU A 4 35.10 17.84 -30.23
C LEU A 4 36.09 17.64 -31.38
N GLY A 5 35.97 18.39 -32.48
CA GLY A 5 36.90 18.36 -33.62
C GLY A 5 36.68 17.20 -34.59
N TYR A 6 35.52 16.50 -34.53
CA TYR A 6 35.17 15.47 -35.52
C TYR A 6 34.47 16.09 -36.73
N GLU A 7 35.01 15.86 -37.93
CA GLU A 7 34.41 16.29 -39.21
C GLU A 7 33.47 15.22 -39.79
N GLU A 8 33.72 13.94 -39.50
CA GLU A 8 32.94 12.80 -39.95
C GLU A 8 32.72 11.81 -38.83
N ILE A 9 31.62 11.07 -38.86
CA ILE A 9 31.30 9.98 -37.94
C ILE A 9 30.61 8.85 -38.70
N ASP A 10 31.01 7.62 -38.40
CA ASP A 10 30.33 6.45 -38.88
C ASP A 10 28.98 6.31 -38.20
N CYS A 11 27.92 6.14 -38.97
CA CYS A 11 26.58 5.95 -38.44
C CYS A 11 25.86 4.77 -39.14
N ILE A 12 25.01 4.08 -38.37
CA ILE A 12 24.10 3.06 -38.89
C ILE A 12 22.74 3.72 -39.04
N VAL A 13 22.20 3.72 -40.26
CA VAL A 13 20.85 4.19 -40.54
C VAL A 13 19.89 3.03 -40.44
N ILE A 14 18.87 3.17 -39.57
CA ILE A 14 17.82 2.19 -39.38
C ILE A 14 16.47 2.81 -39.74
N ASP A 15 15.58 2.02 -40.37
CA ASP A 15 14.23 2.44 -40.70
C ASP A 15 13.26 1.66 -39.81
N ILE A 16 12.79 2.31 -38.76
CA ILE A 16 11.86 1.74 -37.76
C ILE A 16 10.77 2.74 -37.41
N ASP A 17 9.64 2.23 -36.90
CA ASP A 17 8.57 3.10 -36.43
C ASP A 17 8.99 3.88 -35.15
N LYS A 18 8.24 4.94 -34.85
CA LYS A 18 8.57 5.84 -33.71
C LYS A 18 8.57 5.16 -32.35
N ASN A 19 7.76 4.13 -32.12
CA ASN A 19 7.74 3.45 -30.83
C ASN A 19 8.99 2.59 -30.66
N LYS A 20 9.41 1.90 -31.73
CA LYS A 20 10.69 1.16 -31.74
C LYS A 20 11.88 2.10 -31.62
N GLU A 21 11.84 3.27 -32.27
CA GLU A 21 12.88 4.31 -32.12
C GLU A 21 13.01 4.77 -30.66
N LYS A 22 11.88 5.09 -30.00
CA LYS A 22 11.87 5.46 -28.57
C LYS A 22 12.45 4.34 -27.70
N ALA A 23 11.96 3.11 -27.89
CA ALA A 23 12.41 1.95 -27.10
C ALA A 23 13.91 1.67 -27.29
N LEU A 24 14.40 1.72 -28.53
CA LEU A 24 15.82 1.53 -28.84
C LEU A 24 16.69 2.62 -28.22
N ASN A 25 16.23 3.87 -28.26
CA ASN A 25 16.95 4.99 -27.64
C ASN A 25 17.06 4.80 -26.13
N ILE A 26 15.99 4.40 -25.48
CA ILE A 26 15.98 4.06 -24.05
C ILE A 26 16.96 2.91 -23.78
N ALA A 27 16.87 1.80 -24.53
CA ALA A 27 17.72 0.62 -24.32
C ALA A 27 19.21 0.92 -24.47
N LEU A 28 19.61 1.69 -25.49
CA LEU A 28 21.00 2.06 -25.72
C LEU A 28 21.58 2.97 -24.65
N ASN A 29 20.75 3.80 -24.03
CA ASN A 29 21.18 4.72 -22.98
C ASN A 29 21.05 4.14 -21.56
N LYS A 30 20.42 2.97 -21.40
CA LYS A 30 20.23 2.36 -20.07
C LYS A 30 21.53 2.07 -19.34
N ILE A 31 22.58 1.70 -20.08
CA ILE A 31 23.85 1.20 -19.50
C ILE A 31 24.77 2.36 -19.10
N THR A 32 24.75 3.47 -19.80
CA THR A 32 25.77 4.53 -19.70
C THR A 32 25.24 5.94 -19.44
N GLY A 33 23.91 6.14 -19.43
CA GLY A 33 23.28 7.44 -19.31
C GLY A 33 22.81 7.77 -17.91
N GLU A 34 22.93 9.04 -17.50
CA GLU A 34 22.14 9.57 -16.41
C GLU A 34 20.75 9.97 -16.95
N TRP A 35 19.70 9.49 -16.27
CA TRP A 35 18.33 9.73 -16.69
C TRP A 35 17.69 10.91 -15.96
N ASN A 36 17.06 11.80 -16.73
CA ASN A 36 15.99 12.59 -16.17
C ASN A 36 14.78 11.65 -15.94
N LYS A 37 14.52 11.34 -14.68
CA LYS A 37 13.51 10.34 -14.29
C LYS A 37 12.10 10.71 -14.72
N GLU A 38 11.75 11.99 -14.73
CA GLU A 38 10.45 12.49 -15.16
C GLU A 38 10.24 12.25 -16.67
N LEU A 39 11.21 12.64 -17.49
CA LEU A 39 11.16 12.42 -18.94
C LEU A 39 11.17 10.94 -19.30
N LEU A 40 11.92 10.11 -18.56
CA LEU A 40 11.94 8.66 -18.77
C LEU A 40 10.59 8.04 -18.43
N ALA A 41 9.97 8.44 -17.32
CA ALA A 41 8.65 7.96 -16.92
C ALA A 41 7.58 8.30 -17.95
N ASP A 42 7.61 9.53 -18.49
CA ASP A 42 6.70 9.97 -19.55
C ASP A 42 6.88 9.15 -20.84
N LEU A 43 8.14 8.87 -21.25
CA LEU A 43 8.42 8.06 -22.42
C LEU A 43 7.93 6.61 -22.27
N ILE A 44 8.14 6.00 -21.09
CA ILE A 44 7.65 4.64 -20.79
C ILE A 44 6.12 4.62 -20.77
N LYS A 45 5.48 5.63 -20.20
CA LYS A 45 4.03 5.77 -20.16
C LYS A 45 3.43 5.90 -21.56
N ASP A 46 4.07 6.68 -22.45
CA ASP A 46 3.68 6.83 -23.86
C ASP A 46 3.76 5.48 -24.59
N LEU A 47 4.81 4.70 -24.36
CA LEU A 47 4.97 3.38 -24.95
C LEU A 47 3.87 2.41 -24.47
N GLN A 48 3.57 2.40 -23.16
CA GLN A 48 2.48 1.60 -22.60
C GLN A 48 1.11 2.00 -23.17
N ALA A 49 0.85 3.29 -23.31
CA ALA A 49 -0.40 3.80 -23.89
C ALA A 49 -0.57 3.42 -25.39
N SER A 50 0.54 3.15 -26.08
CA SER A 50 0.55 2.69 -27.48
C SER A 50 0.48 1.17 -27.63
N ASP A 51 0.20 0.42 -26.55
CA ASP A 51 0.21 -1.05 -26.50
C ASP A 51 1.55 -1.66 -26.99
N PHE A 52 2.64 -0.93 -26.76
CA PHE A 52 4.00 -1.36 -27.09
C PHE A 52 4.61 -2.14 -25.93
N ASP A 53 5.25 -3.26 -26.25
CA ASP A 53 5.94 -4.07 -25.25
C ASP A 53 7.19 -3.32 -24.69
N VAL A 54 7.05 -2.81 -23.48
CA VAL A 54 8.10 -2.02 -22.82
C VAL A 54 9.34 -2.83 -22.43
N SER A 55 9.29 -4.16 -22.48
CA SER A 55 10.46 -5.01 -22.23
C SER A 55 11.60 -4.74 -23.24
N PHE A 56 11.27 -4.26 -24.45
CA PHE A 56 12.27 -3.84 -25.45
C PHE A 56 13.08 -2.60 -25.04
N THR A 57 12.67 -1.86 -23.99
CA THR A 57 13.48 -0.78 -23.41
C THR A 57 14.62 -1.31 -22.57
N GLY A 58 14.61 -2.61 -22.23
CA GLY A 58 15.55 -3.24 -21.32
C GLY A 58 15.25 -2.98 -19.84
N PHE A 59 14.18 -2.24 -19.49
CA PHE A 59 13.74 -2.07 -18.12
C PHE A 59 12.83 -3.23 -17.69
N GLU A 60 13.15 -3.83 -16.54
CA GLU A 60 12.32 -4.85 -15.93
C GLU A 60 11.11 -4.23 -15.20
N PRO A 61 9.96 -4.95 -15.06
CA PRO A 61 8.78 -4.43 -14.41
C PRO A 61 9.02 -3.80 -13.02
N PRO A 62 9.86 -4.36 -12.13
CA PRO A 62 10.17 -3.72 -10.84
C PRO A 62 10.91 -2.39 -10.98
N GLU A 63 11.79 -2.25 -12.00
CA GLU A 63 12.52 -1.00 -12.25
C GLU A 63 11.57 0.11 -12.73
N ILE A 64 10.60 -0.27 -13.58
CA ILE A 64 9.55 0.64 -14.08
C ILE A 64 8.66 1.10 -12.93
N GLU A 65 8.24 0.19 -12.06
CA GLU A 65 7.46 0.49 -10.87
C GLU A 65 8.22 1.44 -9.93
N GLN A 66 9.48 1.17 -9.68
CA GLN A 66 10.33 2.04 -8.86
C GLN A 66 10.50 3.43 -9.50
N LEU A 67 10.66 3.51 -10.83
CA LEU A 67 10.75 4.78 -11.55
C LEU A 67 9.47 5.61 -11.35
N PHE A 68 8.30 5.00 -11.52
CA PHE A 68 7.02 5.67 -11.33
C PHE A 68 6.82 6.10 -9.87
N ASN A 69 7.19 5.26 -8.91
CA ASN A 69 7.12 5.61 -7.49
C ASN A 69 7.99 6.83 -7.17
N VAL A 70 9.22 6.89 -7.69
CA VAL A 70 10.13 8.04 -7.48
C VAL A 70 9.63 9.31 -8.13
N VAL A 71 9.03 9.22 -9.34
CA VAL A 71 8.50 10.40 -10.07
C VAL A 71 7.16 10.86 -9.48
N HIS A 72 6.36 9.92 -8.97
CA HIS A 72 5.09 10.22 -8.30
C HIS A 72 5.23 10.44 -6.80
N ASP A 73 6.43 10.29 -6.24
CA ASP A 73 6.73 10.80 -4.91
C ASP A 73 6.53 12.34 -4.95
N LYS A 74 5.24 12.71 -4.96
CA LYS A 74 4.87 14.05 -4.52
C LYS A 74 5.65 14.24 -3.22
N LYS A 75 6.49 15.26 -3.14
CA LYS A 75 6.97 15.78 -1.85
C LYS A 75 5.77 15.66 -0.93
N ILE A 76 5.87 14.77 0.05
CA ILE A 76 4.95 14.75 1.17
C ILE A 76 5.19 16.12 1.81
N THR A 77 4.43 17.10 1.38
CA THR A 77 4.28 18.33 2.15
C THR A 77 3.49 17.86 3.34
N GLU A 78 4.11 17.92 4.51
CA GLU A 78 3.35 17.83 5.76
C GLU A 78 2.17 18.76 5.57
N ASP A 79 0.96 18.21 5.70
CA ASP A 79 -0.24 19.02 5.67
C ASP A 79 -0.25 19.91 6.91
N ASP A 80 -0.81 21.10 6.80
CA ASP A 80 -1.00 22.01 7.94
C ASP A 80 -2.14 21.52 8.87
N PHE A 81 -2.39 20.17 8.92
CA PHE A 81 -3.47 19.59 9.70
C PHE A 81 -3.09 19.58 11.19
N ASP A 82 -3.77 20.41 11.96
CA ASP A 82 -3.62 20.49 13.40
C ASP A 82 -4.42 19.37 14.10
N VAL A 83 -3.75 18.26 14.36
CA VAL A 83 -4.33 17.09 15.03
C VAL A 83 -4.88 17.44 16.41
N GLU A 84 -4.18 18.29 17.18
CA GLU A 84 -4.61 18.66 18.55
C GLU A 84 -5.89 19.50 18.52
N ALA A 85 -6.00 20.44 17.60
CA ALA A 85 -7.22 21.23 17.40
C ALA A 85 -8.41 20.37 16.92
N GLU A 86 -8.16 19.37 16.07
CA GLU A 86 -9.20 18.46 15.60
C GLU A 86 -9.69 17.50 16.70
N LEU A 87 -8.80 17.00 17.56
CA LEU A 87 -9.18 16.15 18.70
C LEU A 87 -10.06 16.85 19.75
N GLN A 88 -10.03 18.18 19.80
CA GLN A 88 -10.91 18.97 20.69
C GLN A 88 -12.33 19.12 20.11
N LYS A 89 -12.55 18.83 18.84
CA LYS A 89 -13.89 18.88 18.23
C LYS A 89 -14.68 17.64 18.62
N PRO A 90 -16.03 17.75 18.72
CA PRO A 90 -16.85 16.58 18.97
C PRO A 90 -16.68 15.56 17.83
N ALA A 91 -16.55 14.29 18.19
CA ALA A 91 -16.44 13.21 17.21
C ALA A 91 -17.66 13.20 16.27
N LEU A 92 -17.39 13.23 14.96
CA LEU A 92 -18.43 13.15 13.94
C LEU A 92 -18.92 11.72 13.73
N ALA A 93 -17.99 10.74 13.80
CA ALA A 93 -18.31 9.33 13.65
C ALA A 93 -18.89 8.74 14.94
N LYS A 94 -19.91 7.90 14.79
CA LYS A 94 -20.54 7.14 15.88
C LYS A 94 -20.42 5.66 15.59
N GLN A 95 -20.49 4.86 16.64
CA GLN A 95 -20.50 3.40 16.49
C GLN A 95 -21.67 2.98 15.57
N GLY A 96 -21.36 2.17 14.57
CA GLY A 96 -22.29 1.72 13.54
C GLY A 96 -22.29 2.58 12.27
N ASP A 97 -21.68 3.76 12.27
CA ASP A 97 -21.61 4.60 11.07
C ASP A 97 -20.77 3.94 9.98
N VAL A 98 -21.30 3.95 8.76
CA VAL A 98 -20.62 3.47 7.55
C VAL A 98 -20.41 4.62 6.59
N TRP A 99 -19.16 4.83 6.20
CA TRP A 99 -18.77 5.88 5.27
C TRP A 99 -18.36 5.28 3.93
N LEU A 100 -18.85 5.85 2.85
CA LEU A 100 -18.50 5.45 1.49
C LEU A 100 -17.53 6.48 0.89
N LEU A 101 -16.31 6.03 0.58
CA LEU A 101 -15.24 6.86 0.01
C LEU A 101 -14.95 6.34 -1.42
N GLY A 102 -15.77 6.77 -2.38
CA GLY A 102 -15.78 6.19 -3.71
C GLY A 102 -16.19 4.71 -3.67
N ARG A 103 -15.30 3.80 -4.03
CA ARG A 103 -15.52 2.35 -3.94
C ARG A 103 -15.16 1.73 -2.58
N HIS A 104 -14.54 2.51 -1.69
CA HIS A 104 -14.07 2.04 -0.40
C HIS A 104 -15.14 2.23 0.67
N ARG A 105 -15.12 1.38 1.69
CA ARG A 105 -16.00 1.44 2.86
C ARG A 105 -15.17 1.57 4.12
N VAL A 106 -15.64 2.40 5.04
CA VAL A 106 -15.08 2.51 6.38
C VAL A 106 -16.23 2.39 7.37
N ILE A 107 -16.07 1.60 8.41
CA ILE A 107 -17.04 1.44 9.48
C ILE A 107 -16.41 1.80 10.83
N CYS A 108 -17.14 2.54 11.65
CA CYS A 108 -16.84 2.70 13.06
C CYS A 108 -17.57 1.58 13.81
N GLY A 109 -16.90 0.47 14.12
CA GLY A 109 -17.53 -0.72 14.69
C GLY A 109 -16.62 -1.52 15.60
N ASP A 110 -17.21 -2.48 16.30
CA ASP A 110 -16.50 -3.42 17.14
C ASP A 110 -16.07 -4.63 16.30
N SER A 111 -14.76 -4.86 16.23
CA SER A 111 -14.17 -5.98 15.45
C SER A 111 -14.43 -7.36 16.07
N THR A 112 -14.92 -7.43 17.28
CA THR A 112 -15.32 -8.71 17.91
C THR A 112 -16.72 -9.16 17.50
N LEU A 113 -17.49 -8.30 16.83
CA LEU A 113 -18.87 -8.57 16.44
C LEU A 113 -18.95 -8.98 14.96
N PRO A 114 -19.54 -10.13 14.62
CA PRO A 114 -19.72 -10.60 13.24
C PRO A 114 -20.48 -9.59 12.37
N GLU A 115 -21.48 -8.92 12.94
CA GLU A 115 -22.35 -7.96 12.24
C GLU A 115 -21.55 -6.78 11.68
N THR A 116 -20.43 -6.40 12.34
CA THR A 116 -19.54 -5.36 11.84
C THR A 116 -18.94 -5.77 10.49
N TYR A 117 -18.51 -7.03 10.36
CA TYR A 117 -17.94 -7.54 9.12
C TYR A 117 -19.01 -7.75 8.04
N GLU A 118 -20.18 -8.21 8.37
CA GLU A 118 -21.30 -8.34 7.41
C GLU A 118 -21.61 -7.00 6.73
N VAL A 119 -21.67 -5.93 7.53
CA VAL A 119 -21.92 -4.57 7.03
C VAL A 119 -20.73 -4.04 6.23
N LEU A 120 -19.49 -4.22 6.73
CA LEU A 120 -18.27 -3.75 6.05
C LEU A 120 -18.08 -4.43 4.72
N MET A 121 -18.15 -5.75 4.70
CA MET A 121 -17.85 -6.57 3.52
C MET A 121 -18.98 -6.57 2.49
N ALA A 122 -20.21 -6.35 2.92
CA ALA A 122 -21.38 -6.28 2.03
C ALA A 122 -21.47 -7.49 1.06
N GLY A 123 -21.22 -8.69 1.55
CA GLY A 123 -21.24 -9.94 0.78
C GLY A 123 -19.96 -10.23 -0.02
N GLN A 124 -18.93 -9.40 0.08
CA GLN A 124 -17.62 -9.66 -0.52
C GLN A 124 -16.70 -10.40 0.46
N LYS A 125 -15.60 -10.95 -0.05
CA LYS A 125 -14.53 -11.56 0.73
C LYS A 125 -13.23 -10.80 0.52
N ALA A 126 -12.35 -10.81 1.52
CA ALA A 126 -11.06 -10.16 1.46
C ALA A 126 -9.99 -11.10 0.88
N ASN A 127 -9.20 -10.64 -0.07
CA ASN A 127 -8.00 -11.33 -0.56
C ASN A 127 -6.76 -11.02 0.28
N LEU A 128 -6.82 -9.93 1.04
CA LEU A 128 -5.77 -9.49 1.94
C LEU A 128 -6.37 -8.81 3.15
N VAL A 129 -5.88 -9.17 4.33
CA VAL A 129 -6.15 -8.46 5.59
C VAL A 129 -4.84 -7.88 6.12
N VAL A 130 -4.86 -6.61 6.51
CA VAL A 130 -3.78 -5.95 7.26
C VAL A 130 -4.41 -5.35 8.50
N THR A 131 -3.96 -5.76 9.68
CA THR A 131 -4.57 -5.34 10.93
C THR A 131 -3.53 -4.98 11.99
N ASP A 132 -3.84 -3.94 12.75
CA ASP A 132 -3.05 -3.40 13.85
C ASP A 132 -3.94 -3.29 15.10
N PRO A 133 -4.22 -4.41 15.79
CA PRO A 133 -5.06 -4.40 16.98
C PRO A 133 -4.31 -3.83 18.19
N PRO A 134 -5.01 -3.43 19.28
CA PRO A 134 -4.36 -3.05 20.54
C PRO A 134 -3.36 -4.12 21.00
N TYR A 135 -2.20 -3.68 21.54
CA TYR A 135 -1.11 -4.59 21.92
C TYR A 135 -1.13 -5.02 23.38
N ASN A 136 -2.08 -4.50 24.17
CA ASN A 136 -2.19 -4.72 25.63
C ASN A 136 -0.96 -4.24 26.42
N VAL A 137 -0.33 -3.16 25.96
CA VAL A 137 0.88 -2.57 26.58
C VAL A 137 0.59 -1.32 27.42
N ASN A 138 -0.68 -0.98 27.60
CA ASN A 138 -1.12 0.23 28.32
C ASN A 138 -0.47 1.50 27.77
N TYR A 139 -0.52 1.68 26.45
CA TYR A 139 0.07 2.82 25.78
C TYR A 139 -0.62 4.13 26.19
N GLU A 140 0.18 5.07 26.72
CA GLU A 140 -0.25 6.42 27.06
C GLU A 140 0.37 7.41 26.07
N GLY A 141 -0.40 7.83 25.07
CA GLY A 141 0.03 8.81 24.08
C GLY A 141 -0.55 10.21 24.34
N THR A 142 -0.09 11.20 23.58
CA THR A 142 -0.60 12.59 23.63
C THR A 142 -2.09 12.69 23.27
N ALA A 143 -2.62 11.75 22.50
CA ALA A 143 -4.04 11.66 22.11
C ALA A 143 -4.92 10.89 23.13
N GLY A 144 -4.36 10.45 24.26
CA GLY A 144 -5.04 9.63 25.27
C GLY A 144 -4.71 8.15 25.17
N ASN A 145 -5.45 7.33 25.93
CA ASN A 145 -5.23 5.89 26.00
C ASN A 145 -5.92 5.18 24.86
N ILE A 146 -5.29 4.12 24.33
CA ILE A 146 -5.91 3.25 23.33
C ILE A 146 -6.95 2.38 24.03
N GLN A 147 -8.15 2.31 23.44
CA GLN A 147 -9.20 1.42 23.94
C GLN A 147 -8.75 -0.04 23.83
N ASN A 148 -9.03 -0.85 24.86
CA ASN A 148 -8.68 -2.26 24.93
C ASN A 148 -7.16 -2.57 24.98
N ASP A 149 -6.32 -1.60 25.29
CA ASP A 149 -4.87 -1.76 25.40
C ASP A 149 -4.39 -2.06 26.83
N HIS A 150 -5.31 -2.32 27.76
CA HIS A 150 -5.03 -2.72 29.14
C HIS A 150 -6.08 -3.72 29.63
N MET A 151 -5.88 -5.00 29.31
CA MET A 151 -6.77 -6.08 29.66
C MET A 151 -6.03 -7.16 30.46
N GLU A 152 -6.76 -7.94 31.28
CA GLU A 152 -6.27 -9.20 31.82
C GLU A 152 -6.04 -10.21 30.68
N ASP A 153 -5.00 -11.05 30.77
CA ASP A 153 -4.60 -12.02 29.74
C ASP A 153 -5.74 -12.81 29.14
N GLY A 154 -6.62 -13.37 29.98
CA GLY A 154 -7.75 -14.16 29.50
C GLY A 154 -8.76 -13.35 28.69
N LYS A 155 -8.99 -12.11 29.05
CA LYS A 155 -9.90 -11.21 28.33
C LYS A 155 -9.27 -10.73 27.03
N PHE A 156 -7.97 -10.43 27.06
CA PHE A 156 -7.22 -10.03 25.87
C PHE A 156 -7.19 -11.16 24.83
N TYR A 157 -6.92 -12.38 25.25
CA TYR A 157 -7.03 -13.56 24.39
C TYR A 157 -8.43 -13.68 23.75
N GLN A 158 -9.51 -13.56 24.54
CA GLN A 158 -10.89 -13.64 24.02
C GLN A 158 -11.19 -12.53 23.01
N PHE A 159 -10.72 -11.32 23.26
CA PHE A 159 -10.83 -10.19 22.34
C PHE A 159 -10.17 -10.49 21.00
N LEU A 160 -8.90 -10.92 21.02
CA LEU A 160 -8.16 -11.28 19.81
C LEU A 160 -8.82 -12.45 19.06
N PHE A 161 -9.21 -13.51 19.81
CA PHE A 161 -9.83 -14.68 19.22
C PHE A 161 -11.13 -14.33 18.48
N ALA A 162 -12.02 -13.54 19.09
CA ALA A 162 -13.26 -13.13 18.46
C ALA A 162 -13.02 -12.31 17.19
N ALA A 163 -12.07 -11.36 17.23
CA ALA A 163 -11.71 -10.57 16.06
C ALA A 163 -11.11 -11.43 14.93
N PHE A 164 -10.22 -12.36 15.26
CA PHE A 164 -9.58 -13.23 14.27
C PHE A 164 -10.56 -14.22 13.63
N VAL A 165 -11.49 -14.76 14.39
CA VAL A 165 -12.58 -15.60 13.83
C VAL A 165 -13.38 -14.82 12.79
N ASN A 166 -13.76 -13.58 13.10
CA ASN A 166 -14.51 -12.75 12.16
C ASN A 166 -13.68 -12.40 10.92
N MET A 167 -12.37 -12.14 11.06
CA MET A 167 -11.46 -11.90 9.93
C MET A 167 -11.37 -13.16 9.06
N GLU A 168 -11.10 -14.32 9.63
CA GLU A 168 -11.01 -15.60 8.91
C GLU A 168 -12.28 -15.86 8.10
N GLN A 169 -13.45 -15.74 8.71
CA GLN A 169 -14.73 -15.92 8.04
C GLN A 169 -15.00 -14.92 6.93
N SER A 170 -14.32 -13.76 6.94
CA SER A 170 -14.46 -12.69 5.95
C SER A 170 -13.42 -12.76 4.83
N MET A 171 -12.50 -13.73 4.85
CA MET A 171 -11.43 -13.91 3.87
C MET A 171 -11.77 -14.95 2.82
N GLU A 172 -11.13 -14.84 1.63
CA GLU A 172 -11.08 -15.91 0.65
C GLU A 172 -10.13 -17.02 1.14
N PRO A 173 -10.32 -18.28 0.71
CA PRO A 173 -9.54 -19.42 1.21
C PRO A 173 -8.02 -19.32 0.94
N ASP A 174 -7.62 -18.55 -0.05
CA ASP A 174 -6.22 -18.32 -0.47
C ASP A 174 -5.71 -16.90 -0.11
N ALA A 175 -6.46 -16.18 0.73
CA ALA A 175 -6.11 -14.84 1.15
C ALA A 175 -4.91 -14.82 2.10
N SER A 176 -4.21 -13.69 2.15
CA SER A 176 -3.13 -13.44 3.10
C SER A 176 -3.57 -12.52 4.23
N ILE A 177 -2.95 -12.69 5.41
CA ILE A 177 -3.17 -11.79 6.55
C ILE A 177 -1.84 -11.35 7.15
N TYR A 178 -1.74 -10.06 7.49
CA TYR A 178 -0.65 -9.45 8.24
C TYR A 178 -1.19 -8.85 9.52
N VAL A 179 -0.65 -9.30 10.65
CA VAL A 179 -1.04 -8.85 11.99
C VAL A 179 0.15 -8.20 12.68
N PHE A 180 0.05 -6.93 13.01
CA PHE A 180 1.04 -6.25 13.83
C PHE A 180 0.78 -6.55 15.31
N HIS A 181 1.84 -6.74 16.08
CA HIS A 181 1.73 -7.00 17.52
C HIS A 181 3.02 -6.67 18.27
N ALA A 182 2.91 -6.40 19.57
CA ALA A 182 4.08 -6.32 20.45
C ALA A 182 4.59 -7.73 20.78
N ASP A 183 5.90 -7.88 20.91
CA ASP A 183 6.54 -9.17 21.24
C ASP A 183 6.12 -9.69 22.63
N THR A 184 5.89 -8.79 23.58
CA THR A 184 5.44 -9.09 24.95
C THR A 184 4.14 -9.89 24.98
N GLU A 185 3.22 -9.67 24.06
CA GLU A 185 1.92 -10.34 23.93
C GLU A 185 1.90 -11.42 22.84
N GLY A 186 3.06 -11.72 22.25
CA GLY A 186 3.18 -12.66 21.14
C GLY A 186 2.57 -14.04 21.40
N LEU A 187 2.49 -14.49 22.67
CA LEU A 187 1.85 -15.76 23.02
C LEU A 187 0.32 -15.68 22.85
N ASN A 188 -0.33 -14.64 23.35
CA ASN A 188 -1.77 -14.42 23.21
C ASN A 188 -2.15 -14.25 21.74
N PHE A 189 -1.38 -13.47 20.98
CA PHE A 189 -1.60 -13.28 19.54
C PHE A 189 -1.53 -14.61 18.78
N ARG A 190 -0.45 -15.35 18.93
CA ARG A 190 -0.28 -16.64 18.21
C ARG A 190 -1.35 -17.66 18.59
N LYS A 191 -1.64 -17.77 19.90
CA LYS A 191 -2.66 -18.72 20.36
C LYS A 191 -4.03 -18.38 19.77
N ALA A 192 -4.47 -17.13 19.89
CA ALA A 192 -5.74 -16.67 19.35
C ALA A 192 -5.83 -16.87 17.83
N PHE A 193 -4.73 -16.61 17.11
CA PHE A 193 -4.62 -16.77 15.67
C PHE A 193 -4.81 -18.21 15.23
N TYR A 194 -4.09 -19.16 15.84
CA TYR A 194 -4.24 -20.59 15.55
C TYR A 194 -5.62 -21.12 15.94
N ASP A 195 -6.13 -20.74 17.10
CA ASP A 195 -7.44 -21.19 17.58
C ASP A 195 -8.59 -20.64 16.69
N ALA A 196 -8.38 -19.51 16.00
CA ALA A 196 -9.32 -18.94 15.04
C ALA A 196 -9.34 -19.63 13.66
N GLY A 197 -8.37 -20.53 13.40
CA GLY A 197 -8.35 -21.34 12.18
C GLY A 197 -7.29 -20.99 11.14
N PHE A 198 -6.37 -20.07 11.46
CA PHE A 198 -5.25 -19.71 10.58
C PHE A 198 -4.08 -20.69 10.65
#